data_0314cc9bc420a45d2cbc05fdada0fb24
#
_entry.id   0314cc9bc420a45d2cbc05fdada0fb24
#
_cell.length_a   1.000
_cell.length_b   1.000
_cell.length_c   1.000
_cell.angle_alpha   90.00
_cell.angle_beta   90.00
_cell.angle_gamma   90.00
#
_symmetry.space_group_name_H-M   'P 1'
#
loop_
_entity.id
_entity.type
_entity.pdbx_description
1 polymer ?
#
loop_
_entity_poly.entity_id
_entity_poly.type
_entity_poly.pdbx_seq_one_letter_code
_entity_poly.pdbx_strand_id
1 'polypeptide(L)'
;VERFSAHLPKGQWLVSGAASEGMPTKAELFIWHKPASRWQFGVGLLAEPKTARWMANYELRRQWKGMPSVTVGVGLQELGVGNPGGFVTASWALTPWLKRPSSLYLGFGRRFTVRGKSLGGGWAPLFGTSVQVAKGVSATVQMDGRKWHGVLSAKVGDVRVGLFAFKFKTVGILVGWRGQ
;
A
#
# COMPACT_ATOMS: atom_id res chain seq x y z
N VAL A 1 -0.66 0.54 -3.27
CA VAL A 1 -0.08 1.89 -3.50
C VAL A 1 -0.23 2.74 -2.25
N GLU A 2 -1.41 2.80 -1.64
CA GLU A 2 -1.68 3.62 -0.45
C GLU A 2 -0.83 3.23 0.77
N ARG A 3 -0.31 2.02 0.79
CA ARG A 3 0.50 1.45 1.86
C ARG A 3 1.91 2.03 1.92
N PHE A 4 2.47 2.37 0.76
CA PHE A 4 3.84 2.88 0.64
C PHE A 4 3.92 4.39 0.41
N SER A 5 2.78 5.08 0.50
CA SER A 5 2.70 6.51 0.30
C SER A 5 1.79 7.16 1.34
N ALA A 6 2.17 8.32 1.82
CA ALA A 6 1.39 9.09 2.79
C ALA A 6 0.32 9.96 2.11
N HIS A 7 -0.44 9.41 1.17
CA HIS A 7 -1.41 10.18 0.37
C HIS A 7 -2.78 10.39 1.02
N LEU A 8 -3.01 9.79 2.19
CA LEU A 8 -4.24 10.04 2.92
C LEU A 8 -4.27 11.52 3.36
N PRO A 9 -5.36 12.28 3.13
CA PRO A 9 -5.51 13.63 3.65
C PRO A 9 -5.47 13.68 5.17
N LYS A 10 -5.04 14.82 5.73
CA LYS A 10 -5.01 15.02 7.19
C LYS A 10 -6.41 14.87 7.77
N GLY A 11 -6.53 14.18 8.90
CA GLY A 11 -7.77 13.92 9.62
C GLY A 11 -8.56 12.73 9.09
N GLN A 12 -8.21 12.18 7.93
CA GLN A 12 -8.97 11.09 7.33
C GLN A 12 -8.55 9.71 7.80
N TRP A 13 -9.52 8.82 7.71
CA TRP A 13 -9.37 7.38 7.93
C TRP A 13 -9.43 6.63 6.59
N LEU A 14 -8.70 5.55 6.50
CA LEU A 14 -8.81 4.56 5.43
C LEU A 14 -8.93 3.18 6.08
N VAL A 15 -10.01 2.50 5.80
CA VAL A 15 -10.19 1.09 6.14
C VAL A 15 -10.18 0.30 4.85
N SER A 16 -9.35 -0.72 4.74
CA SER A 16 -9.30 -1.57 3.55
C SER A 16 -9.08 -3.02 3.92
N GLY A 17 -9.80 -3.90 3.27
CA GLY A 17 -9.67 -5.34 3.43
C GLY A 17 -9.35 -6.02 2.10
N ALA A 18 -8.63 -7.12 2.18
CA ALA A 18 -8.34 -7.99 1.04
C ALA A 18 -8.43 -9.44 1.47
N ALA A 19 -8.99 -10.29 0.63
CA ALA A 19 -9.08 -11.71 0.88
C ALA A 19 -8.79 -12.52 -0.39
N SER A 20 -8.01 -13.60 -0.26
CA SER A 20 -7.73 -14.56 -1.31
C SER A 20 -7.20 -15.87 -0.72
N GLU A 21 -7.65 -17.00 -1.22
CA GLU A 21 -7.14 -18.32 -0.81
C GLU A 21 -5.63 -18.49 -1.11
N GLY A 22 -5.13 -17.83 -2.15
CA GLY A 22 -3.70 -17.88 -2.51
C GLY A 22 -2.78 -17.01 -1.68
N MET A 23 -3.30 -16.16 -0.79
CA MET A 23 -2.49 -15.40 0.14
C MET A 23 -2.13 -16.23 1.38
N PRO A 24 -0.86 -16.21 1.85
CA PRO A 24 -0.50 -16.83 3.12
C PRO A 24 -1.29 -16.31 4.33
N THR A 25 -1.74 -15.08 4.29
CA THR A 25 -2.55 -14.43 5.32
C THR A 25 -4.06 -14.70 5.17
N LYS A 26 -4.50 -15.35 4.07
CA LYS A 26 -5.90 -15.61 3.67
C LYS A 26 -6.74 -14.35 3.54
N ALA A 27 -6.81 -13.55 4.62
CA ALA A 27 -7.45 -12.24 4.63
C ALA A 27 -6.63 -11.24 5.46
N GLU A 28 -6.73 -9.98 5.07
CA GLU A 28 -6.09 -8.85 5.74
C GLU A 28 -7.09 -7.70 5.87
N LEU A 29 -7.06 -7.01 7.00
CA LEU A 29 -7.76 -5.75 7.22
C LEU A 29 -6.74 -4.70 7.64
N PHE A 30 -6.76 -3.56 6.97
CA PHE A 30 -5.91 -2.42 7.28
C PHE A 30 -6.77 -1.24 7.72
N ILE A 31 -6.37 -0.63 8.81
CA ILE A 31 -6.97 0.62 9.32
C ILE A 31 -5.84 1.64 9.38
N TRP A 32 -6.01 2.74 8.65
CA TRP A 32 -5.07 3.84 8.61
C TRP A 32 -5.71 5.12 9.08
N HIS A 33 -4.94 5.93 9.78
CA HIS A 33 -5.32 7.29 10.15
C HIS A 33 -4.15 8.25 9.91
N LYS A 34 -4.46 9.46 9.43
CA LYS A 34 -3.49 10.53 9.26
C LYS A 34 -3.79 11.70 10.19
N PRO A 35 -3.38 11.65 11.47
CA PRO A 35 -3.68 12.68 12.46
C PRO A 35 -2.98 14.01 12.15
N ALA A 36 -1.81 13.96 11.52
CA ALA A 36 -1.00 15.12 11.20
C ALA A 36 -0.61 15.15 9.72
N SER A 37 -0.17 16.30 9.24
CA SER A 37 0.11 16.52 7.83
C SER A 37 1.18 15.61 7.23
N ARG A 38 2.09 15.09 8.04
CA ARG A 38 3.21 14.23 7.60
C ARG A 38 3.16 12.81 8.15
N TRP A 39 2.42 12.57 9.23
CA TRP A 39 2.34 11.25 9.87
C TRP A 39 1.09 10.51 9.45
N GLN A 40 1.24 9.23 9.18
CA GLN A 40 0.15 8.29 8.96
C GLN A 40 0.45 7.03 9.78
N PHE A 41 -0.51 6.61 10.60
CA PHE A 41 -0.43 5.42 11.43
C PHE A 41 -1.47 4.42 11.00
N GLY A 42 -1.17 3.16 11.18
CA GLY A 42 -2.12 2.11 10.84
C GLY A 42 -1.91 0.83 11.63
N VAL A 43 -2.93 -0.01 11.57
CA VAL A 43 -2.92 -1.38 12.07
C VAL A 43 -3.36 -2.31 10.96
N GLY A 44 -2.60 -3.36 10.75
CA GLY A 44 -2.97 -4.48 9.87
C GLY A 44 -3.36 -5.68 10.72
N LEU A 45 -4.57 -6.19 10.52
CA LEU A 45 -5.07 -7.42 11.11
C LEU A 45 -4.96 -8.53 10.07
N LEU A 46 -4.30 -9.62 10.41
CA LEU A 46 -4.02 -10.75 9.52
C LEU A 46 -4.78 -11.98 10.02
N ALA A 47 -5.62 -12.57 9.17
CA ALA A 47 -6.38 -13.76 9.54
C ALA A 47 -5.48 -14.96 9.82
N GLU A 48 -4.40 -15.12 9.05
CA GLU A 48 -3.31 -16.05 9.33
C GLU A 48 -1.99 -15.27 9.36
N PRO A 49 -1.20 -15.35 10.41
CA PRO A 49 -1.24 -16.21 11.61
C PRO A 49 -2.06 -15.66 12.80
N LYS A 50 -3.21 -15.04 12.60
CA LYS A 50 -4.07 -14.42 13.64
C LYS A 50 -3.30 -13.39 14.46
N THR A 51 -2.79 -12.38 13.80
CA THR A 51 -1.93 -11.38 14.42
C THR A 51 -2.26 -9.97 13.96
N ALA A 52 -1.94 -9.00 14.80
CA ALA A 52 -1.97 -7.60 14.45
C ALA A 52 -0.55 -7.08 14.18
N ARG A 53 -0.43 -6.14 13.26
CA ARG A 53 0.82 -5.43 12.96
C ARG A 53 0.54 -3.94 12.90
N TRP A 54 1.29 -3.17 13.64
CA TRP A 54 1.27 -1.71 13.52
C TRP A 54 2.09 -1.25 12.33
N MET A 55 1.77 -0.08 11.84
CA MET A 55 2.42 0.55 10.71
C MET A 55 2.50 2.06 10.97
N ALA A 56 3.60 2.67 10.56
CA ALA A 56 3.76 4.10 10.61
C ALA A 56 4.50 4.59 9.38
N ASN A 57 3.99 5.65 8.77
CA ASN A 57 4.62 6.33 7.64
C ASN A 57 4.87 7.79 8.00
N TYR A 58 6.00 8.30 7.57
CA TYR A 58 6.34 9.70 7.70
C TYR A 58 6.74 10.28 6.34
N GLU A 59 6.08 11.37 5.95
CA GLU A 59 6.37 12.09 4.73
C GLU A 59 7.53 13.06 4.97
N LEU A 60 8.75 12.67 4.59
CA LEU A 60 9.96 13.49 4.69
C LEU A 60 9.85 14.74 3.83
N ARG A 61 9.32 14.59 2.61
CA ARG A 61 9.13 15.66 1.64
C ARG A 61 7.84 15.47 0.87
N ARG A 62 7.10 16.56 0.66
CA ARG A 62 5.94 16.58 -0.24
C ARG A 62 6.38 16.75 -1.69
N GLN A 63 5.54 16.28 -2.59
CA GLN A 63 5.74 16.52 -4.01
C GLN A 63 5.63 18.02 -4.30
N TRP A 64 6.60 18.55 -5.04
CA TRP A 64 6.63 19.94 -5.45
C TRP A 64 7.41 20.12 -6.75
N LYS A 65 6.86 20.88 -7.70
CA LYS A 65 7.50 21.24 -8.99
C LYS A 65 8.17 20.04 -9.70
N GLY A 66 7.44 18.90 -9.82
CA GLY A 66 7.96 17.69 -10.48
C GLY A 66 8.85 16.80 -9.61
N MET A 67 9.34 17.31 -8.47
CA MET A 67 10.07 16.49 -7.50
C MET A 67 9.14 15.55 -6.75
N PRO A 68 9.54 14.29 -6.49
CA PRO A 68 8.68 13.34 -5.81
C PRO A 68 8.42 13.72 -4.35
N SER A 69 7.30 13.26 -3.80
CA SER A 69 7.20 13.10 -2.36
C SER A 69 8.12 11.96 -1.91
N VAL A 70 8.70 12.10 -0.72
CA VAL A 70 9.54 11.05 -0.12
C VAL A 70 8.90 10.61 1.18
N THR A 71 8.65 9.31 1.30
CA THR A 71 8.05 8.71 2.48
C THR A 71 8.95 7.62 3.03
N VAL A 72 9.13 7.61 4.34
CA VAL A 72 9.71 6.47 5.07
C VAL A 72 8.60 5.81 5.88
N GLY A 73 8.70 4.50 6.04
CA GLY A 73 7.71 3.77 6.81
C GLY A 73 8.29 2.54 7.47
N VAL A 74 7.60 2.11 8.52
CA VAL A 74 7.92 0.91 9.29
C VAL A 74 6.66 0.13 9.59
N GLY A 75 6.80 -1.17 9.86
CA GLY A 75 5.71 -2.07 10.18
C GLY A 75 5.47 -3.10 9.11
N LEU A 76 4.21 -3.37 8.79
CA LEU A 76 3.84 -4.36 7.78
C LEU A 76 4.33 -3.94 6.38
N GLN A 77 5.18 -4.72 5.75
CA GLN A 77 5.81 -4.38 4.50
C GLN A 77 5.28 -5.15 3.29
N GLU A 78 5.08 -6.44 3.38
CA GLU A 78 4.65 -7.27 2.25
C GLU A 78 3.15 -7.51 2.24
N LEU A 79 2.53 -7.28 1.08
CA LEU A 79 1.12 -7.59 0.86
C LEU A 79 0.89 -9.10 0.87
N GLY A 80 -0.10 -9.55 1.63
CA GLY A 80 -0.50 -10.95 1.67
C GLY A 80 0.48 -11.90 2.37
N VAL A 81 1.55 -11.39 2.96
CA VAL A 81 2.56 -12.19 3.68
C VAL A 81 2.70 -11.77 5.14
N GLY A 82 2.38 -10.52 5.44
CA GLY A 82 2.38 -10.02 6.82
C GLY A 82 3.74 -9.83 7.46
N ASN A 83 4.82 -9.76 6.69
CA ASN A 83 6.16 -9.58 7.23
C ASN A 83 6.41 -8.12 7.66
N PRO A 84 6.93 -7.89 8.87
CA PRO A 84 7.34 -6.56 9.29
C PRO A 84 8.63 -6.12 8.60
N GLY A 85 8.77 -4.82 8.39
CA GLY A 85 9.94 -4.22 7.76
C GLY A 85 9.93 -2.71 7.81
N GLY A 86 10.91 -2.11 7.17
CA GLY A 86 10.99 -0.69 6.92
C GLY A 86 11.20 -0.40 5.45
N PHE A 87 10.84 0.79 5.00
CA PHE A 87 10.99 1.20 3.61
C PHE A 87 11.24 2.69 3.45
N VAL A 88 11.75 3.04 2.29
CA VAL A 88 11.76 4.40 1.76
C VAL A 88 11.21 4.37 0.35
N THR A 89 10.32 5.32 0.03
CA THR A 89 9.74 5.46 -1.31
C THR A 89 9.76 6.90 -1.76
N ALA A 90 9.99 7.10 -3.06
CA ALA A 90 9.75 8.34 -3.77
C ALA A 90 8.49 8.17 -4.64
N SER A 91 7.53 9.09 -4.53
CA SER A 91 6.23 8.97 -5.22
C SER A 91 5.92 10.23 -6.02
N TRP A 92 5.39 10.04 -7.23
CA TRP A 92 4.96 11.09 -8.15
C TRP A 92 3.47 10.97 -8.44
N ALA A 93 2.73 12.07 -8.35
CA ALA A 93 1.46 12.21 -9.03
C ALA A 93 1.74 12.53 -10.49
N LEU A 94 1.34 11.66 -11.39
CA LEU A 94 1.55 11.80 -12.84
C LEU A 94 0.37 12.49 -13.54
N THR A 95 -0.67 12.85 -12.80
CA THR A 95 -1.89 13.48 -13.30
C THR A 95 -1.62 14.71 -14.20
N PRO A 96 -0.66 15.61 -13.86
CA PRO A 96 -0.38 16.76 -14.72
C PRO A 96 0.11 16.39 -16.12
N TRP A 97 0.79 15.26 -16.25
CA TRP A 97 1.36 14.80 -17.53
C TRP A 97 0.41 13.90 -18.31
N LEU A 98 -0.29 12.99 -17.62
CA LEU A 98 -1.15 11.99 -18.27
C LEU A 98 -2.60 12.47 -18.43
N LYS A 99 -2.96 13.67 -17.88
CA LYS A 99 -4.33 14.23 -17.86
C LYS A 99 -5.38 13.25 -17.28
N ARG A 100 -4.93 12.26 -16.54
CA ARG A 100 -5.74 11.25 -15.83
C ARG A 100 -5.16 11.04 -14.44
N PRO A 101 -5.96 10.86 -13.40
CA PRO A 101 -5.47 10.51 -12.08
C PRO A 101 -4.53 9.31 -12.15
N SER A 102 -3.26 9.54 -11.87
CA SER A 102 -2.21 8.53 -11.98
C SER A 102 -1.07 8.82 -11.04
N SER A 103 -0.42 7.78 -10.59
CA SER A 103 0.71 7.87 -9.67
C SER A 103 1.74 6.78 -9.94
N LEU A 104 2.97 7.07 -9.57
CA LEU A 104 4.10 6.16 -9.59
C LEU A 104 4.80 6.25 -8.25
N TYR A 105 5.28 5.14 -7.71
CA TYR A 105 6.27 5.15 -6.65
C TYR A 105 7.41 4.18 -6.95
N LEU A 106 8.58 4.54 -6.47
CA LEU A 106 9.79 3.72 -6.50
C LEU A 106 10.43 3.76 -5.11
N GLY A 107 11.05 2.68 -4.70
CA GLY A 107 11.72 2.64 -3.41
C GLY A 107 12.38 1.33 -3.10
N PHE A 108 12.80 1.23 -1.85
CA PHE A 108 13.42 0.03 -1.30
C PHE A 108 12.86 -0.25 0.08
N GLY A 109 12.74 -1.51 0.40
CA GLY A 109 12.35 -1.98 1.71
C GLY A 109 13.26 -3.08 2.21
N ARG A 110 13.29 -3.25 3.53
CA ARG A 110 14.02 -4.32 4.20
C ARG A 110 13.14 -4.96 5.26
N ARG A 111 13.14 -6.28 5.32
CA ARG A 111 12.47 -7.02 6.38
C ARG A 111 13.26 -6.93 7.69
N PHE A 112 12.54 -6.96 8.78
CA PHE A 112 13.14 -7.05 10.11
C PHE A 112 13.32 -8.51 10.53
N THR A 113 14.26 -8.75 11.42
CA THR A 113 14.38 -10.02 12.12
C THR A 113 13.25 -10.13 13.16
N VAL A 114 12.54 -11.24 13.18
CA VAL A 114 11.49 -11.51 14.16
C VAL A 114 11.85 -12.77 14.94
N ARG A 115 11.91 -12.68 16.27
CA ARG A 115 12.23 -13.77 17.19
C ARG A 115 13.55 -14.47 16.87
N GLY A 116 14.58 -13.70 16.55
CA GLY A 116 15.92 -14.23 16.23
C GLY A 116 16.04 -14.93 14.89
N LYS A 117 14.95 -15.11 14.15
CA LYS A 117 14.98 -15.61 12.78
C LYS A 117 15.07 -14.46 11.81
N SER A 118 16.16 -14.38 11.06
CA SER A 118 16.24 -13.50 9.91
C SER A 118 15.18 -13.95 8.91
N LEU A 119 14.23 -13.08 8.57
CA LEU A 119 13.24 -13.35 7.52
C LEU A 119 13.87 -13.33 6.13
N GLY A 120 15.19 -13.34 6.10
CA GLY A 120 16.02 -13.47 4.91
C GLY A 120 15.94 -12.28 3.97
N GLY A 121 17.08 -11.81 3.56
CA GLY A 121 17.20 -10.92 2.44
C GLY A 121 17.60 -9.50 2.79
N GLY A 122 18.44 -8.97 1.93
CA GLY A 122 18.86 -7.58 1.90
C GLY A 122 17.69 -6.63 1.54
N TRP A 123 18.04 -5.48 1.07
CA TRP A 123 17.10 -4.52 0.51
C TRP A 123 16.38 -5.10 -0.71
N ALA A 124 15.09 -4.90 -0.79
CA ALA A 124 14.26 -5.36 -1.88
C ALA A 124 13.57 -4.16 -2.54
N PRO A 125 13.49 -4.11 -3.88
CA PRO A 125 12.90 -2.99 -4.59
C PRO A 125 11.38 -2.94 -4.36
N LEU A 126 10.86 -1.75 -4.22
CA LEU A 126 9.43 -1.45 -4.16
C LEU A 126 9.07 -0.61 -5.38
N PHE A 127 8.01 -1.00 -6.06
CA PHE A 127 7.52 -0.30 -7.24
C PHE A 127 6.01 -0.35 -7.27
N GLY A 128 5.38 0.71 -7.77
CA GLY A 128 3.96 0.65 -8.06
C GLY A 128 3.52 1.82 -8.92
N THR A 129 2.62 1.53 -9.83
CA THR A 129 1.94 2.52 -10.66
C THR A 129 0.45 2.30 -10.60
N SER A 130 -0.30 3.39 -10.57
CA SER A 130 -1.75 3.39 -10.62
C SER A 130 -2.22 4.39 -11.66
N VAL A 131 -3.17 3.99 -12.48
CA VAL A 131 -3.76 4.83 -13.52
C VAL A 131 -5.27 4.69 -13.50
N GLN A 132 -5.99 5.80 -13.57
CA GLN A 132 -7.44 5.78 -13.79
C GLN A 132 -7.72 5.42 -15.25
N VAL A 133 -8.26 4.23 -15.49
CA VAL A 133 -8.56 3.71 -16.84
C VAL A 133 -9.94 4.14 -17.34
N ALA A 134 -10.89 4.36 -16.42
CA ALA A 134 -12.20 4.93 -16.70
C ALA A 134 -12.66 5.80 -15.50
N LYS A 135 -13.76 6.54 -15.63
CA LYS A 135 -14.30 7.36 -14.51
C LYS A 135 -14.57 6.45 -13.31
N GLY A 136 -13.86 6.73 -12.20
CA GLY A 136 -13.98 5.96 -10.96
C GLY A 136 -13.27 4.59 -10.98
N VAL A 137 -12.73 4.13 -12.12
CA VAL A 137 -12.05 2.83 -12.23
C VAL A 137 -10.55 3.04 -12.36
N SER A 138 -9.77 2.37 -11.52
CA SER A 138 -8.30 2.44 -11.50
C SER A 138 -7.67 1.05 -11.65
N ALA A 139 -6.63 0.97 -12.46
CA ALA A 139 -5.74 -0.17 -12.54
C ALA A 139 -4.42 0.16 -11.85
N THR A 140 -3.91 -0.78 -11.06
CA THR A 140 -2.66 -0.65 -10.33
C THR A 140 -1.82 -1.89 -10.55
N VAL A 141 -0.53 -1.70 -10.77
CA VAL A 141 0.48 -2.76 -10.74
C VAL A 141 1.51 -2.38 -9.69
N GLN A 142 1.88 -3.32 -8.85
CA GLN A 142 2.86 -3.07 -7.79
C GLN A 142 3.74 -4.28 -7.53
N MET A 143 4.96 -4.01 -7.08
CA MET A 143 5.91 -4.96 -6.53
C MET A 143 6.18 -4.60 -5.07
N ASP A 144 6.02 -5.55 -4.17
CA ASP A 144 6.17 -5.38 -2.72
C ASP A 144 7.51 -5.93 -2.19
N GLY A 145 8.54 -5.79 -3.01
CA GLY A 145 9.89 -6.24 -2.70
C GLY A 145 10.28 -7.58 -3.32
N ARG A 146 9.32 -8.45 -3.67
CA ARG A 146 9.62 -9.77 -4.28
C ARG A 146 8.55 -10.25 -5.25
N LYS A 147 7.35 -9.72 -5.17
CA LYS A 147 6.20 -10.26 -5.89
C LYS A 147 5.43 -9.13 -6.55
N TRP A 148 5.00 -9.40 -7.75
CA TRP A 148 4.13 -8.52 -8.50
C TRP A 148 2.67 -8.80 -8.18
N HIS A 149 1.90 -7.73 -8.08
CA HIS A 149 0.46 -7.76 -7.84
C HIS A 149 -0.24 -6.80 -8.78
N GLY A 150 -1.42 -7.19 -9.24
CA GLY A 150 -2.33 -6.33 -9.98
C GLY A 150 -3.56 -6.01 -9.15
N VAL A 151 -4.11 -4.80 -9.31
CA VAL A 151 -5.38 -4.40 -8.69
C VAL A 151 -6.21 -3.67 -9.74
N LEU A 152 -7.46 -4.09 -9.90
CA LEU A 152 -8.48 -3.36 -10.62
C LEU A 152 -9.56 -2.96 -9.62
N SER A 153 -9.83 -1.67 -9.48
CA SER A 153 -10.78 -1.19 -8.47
C SER A 153 -11.68 -0.09 -8.99
N ALA A 154 -12.93 -0.08 -8.53
CA ALA A 154 -13.92 0.94 -8.80
C ALA A 154 -14.25 1.71 -7.53
N LYS A 155 -14.41 3.03 -7.64
CA LYS A 155 -14.84 3.92 -6.56
C LYS A 155 -16.33 4.23 -6.73
N VAL A 156 -17.12 3.97 -5.67
CA VAL A 156 -18.54 4.28 -5.58
C VAL A 156 -18.76 5.05 -4.27
N GLY A 157 -18.96 6.35 -4.36
CA GLY A 157 -18.98 7.24 -3.18
C GLY A 157 -17.63 7.18 -2.44
N ASP A 158 -17.68 6.92 -1.15
CA ASP A 158 -16.48 6.77 -0.30
C ASP A 158 -15.96 5.33 -0.22
N VAL A 159 -16.64 4.40 -0.88
CA VAL A 159 -16.25 2.99 -0.93
C VAL A 159 -15.47 2.72 -2.21
N ARG A 160 -14.46 1.89 -2.10
CA ARG A 160 -13.73 1.30 -3.22
C ARG A 160 -13.86 -0.21 -3.16
N VAL A 161 -14.26 -0.83 -4.25
CA VAL A 161 -14.29 -2.28 -4.41
C VAL A 161 -13.37 -2.68 -5.56
N GLY A 162 -12.80 -3.87 -5.49
CA GLY A 162 -11.92 -4.31 -6.55
C GLY A 162 -11.54 -5.77 -6.47
N LEU A 163 -10.86 -6.19 -7.52
CA LEU A 163 -10.18 -7.46 -7.62
C LEU A 163 -8.69 -7.22 -7.54
N PHE A 164 -7.98 -8.08 -6.84
CA PHE A 164 -6.53 -8.05 -6.89
C PHE A 164 -5.98 -9.43 -7.30
N ALA A 165 -4.91 -9.40 -8.08
CA ALA A 165 -4.19 -10.60 -8.51
C ALA A 165 -2.92 -10.72 -7.67
N PHE A 166 -2.90 -11.67 -6.72
CA PHE A 166 -1.73 -11.98 -5.92
C PHE A 166 -0.73 -12.80 -6.73
N LYS A 167 0.47 -12.25 -6.93
CA LYS A 167 1.51 -12.83 -7.80
C LYS A 167 1.06 -13.10 -9.24
N PHE A 168 -0.02 -12.46 -9.70
CA PHE A 168 -0.71 -12.77 -10.96
C PHE A 168 -1.12 -14.25 -11.12
N LYS A 169 -1.29 -14.98 -10.00
CA LYS A 169 -1.65 -16.40 -10.00
C LYS A 169 -3.01 -16.67 -9.36
N THR A 170 -3.36 -15.91 -8.33
CA THR A 170 -4.62 -16.07 -7.62
C THR A 170 -5.33 -14.74 -7.53
N VAL A 171 -6.64 -14.77 -7.69
CA VAL A 171 -7.50 -13.59 -7.59
C VAL A 171 -8.10 -13.51 -6.20
N GLY A 172 -8.21 -12.31 -5.69
CA GLY A 172 -8.90 -12.01 -4.44
C GLY A 172 -9.75 -10.76 -4.57
N ILE A 173 -10.51 -10.47 -3.53
CA ILE A 173 -11.40 -9.32 -3.43
C ILE A 173 -10.76 -8.28 -2.54
N LEU A 174 -10.91 -7.01 -2.92
CA LEU A 174 -10.49 -5.86 -2.15
C LEU A 174 -11.68 -4.95 -1.91
N VAL A 175 -11.82 -4.50 -0.68
CA VAL A 175 -12.79 -3.47 -0.29
C VAL A 175 -12.06 -2.41 0.52
N GLY A 176 -12.35 -1.15 0.25
CA GLY A 176 -11.82 -0.02 0.99
C GLY A 176 -12.89 1.03 1.25
N TRP A 177 -12.79 1.70 2.38
CA TRP A 177 -13.62 2.85 2.73
C TRP A 177 -12.73 3.98 3.23
N ARG A 178 -13.06 5.21 2.80
CA ARG A 178 -12.38 6.44 3.22
C ARG A 178 -13.38 7.34 3.91
N GLY A 179 -13.13 7.65 5.18
CA GLY A 179 -13.94 8.55 5.99
C GLY A 179 -13.16 9.78 6.47
N GLN A 180 -13.92 10.77 6.94
CA GLN A 180 -13.38 11.94 7.63
C GLN A 180 -13.14 11.65 9.10
#